data_f220285c939d23d39d1289277bb5c965
#
_entry.id   f220285c939d23d39d1289277bb5c965
#
_cell.length_a   1.000
_cell.length_b   1.000
_cell.length_c   1.000
_cell.angle_alpha   90.00
_cell.angle_beta   90.00
_cell.angle_gamma   90.00
#
_symmetry.space_group_name_H-M   'P 1'
#
loop_
_entity.id
_entity.type
_entity.pdbx_description
1 polymer ?
#
loop_
_entity_poly.entity_id
_entity_poly.type
_entity_poly.pdbx_seq_one_letter_code
_entity_poly.pdbx_strand_id
1 'polypeptide(L)'
;MYINELSPVAGSTHVNKRKGRGHATGNGKTAGRGHKGQKARSGGGVRIGFEGGQMPLARRIPKRGFNNIFAKPLESINVSALDKFEDGAVVDAQALLDAGVLSKCRYGVKILGNGEITKKLTVKASAFSETAIEKIEAAGGKAEVI
;
A
#
# COMPACT_ATOMS: atom_id res chain seq x y z
N MET A 1 -3.28 19.03 25.58
CA MET A 1 -4.33 18.29 24.86
C MET A 1 -5.16 17.58 25.89
N TYR A 2 -6.44 17.89 26.00
CA TYR A 2 -7.36 17.22 26.92
C TYR A 2 -8.04 16.05 26.21
N ILE A 3 -8.47 15.03 26.95
CA ILE A 3 -9.12 13.83 26.38
C ILE A 3 -10.39 14.17 25.60
N ASN A 4 -11.13 15.19 26.03
CA ASN A 4 -12.34 15.67 25.35
C ASN A 4 -12.08 16.40 24.02
N GLU A 5 -10.83 16.77 23.73
CA GLU A 5 -10.42 17.40 22.47
C GLU A 5 -10.03 16.38 21.41
N LEU A 6 -9.90 15.10 21.79
CA LEU A 6 -9.58 14.03 20.85
C LEU A 6 -10.74 13.78 19.90
N SER A 7 -10.50 13.91 18.63
CA SER A 7 -11.46 13.63 17.56
C SER A 7 -10.80 12.81 16.45
N PRO A 8 -11.54 11.91 15.79
CA PRO A 8 -11.03 11.22 14.61
C PRO A 8 -10.62 12.22 13.52
N VAL A 9 -9.67 11.82 12.69
CA VAL A 9 -9.28 12.62 11.53
C VAL A 9 -10.51 12.92 10.66
N ALA A 10 -10.63 14.14 10.18
CA ALA A 10 -11.75 14.54 9.33
C ALA A 10 -11.89 13.60 8.11
N GLY A 11 -13.11 13.10 7.87
CA GLY A 11 -13.40 12.13 6.82
C GLY A 11 -13.15 10.66 7.16
N SER A 12 -12.57 10.34 8.33
CA SER A 12 -12.37 8.94 8.77
C SER A 12 -13.64 8.26 9.30
N THR A 13 -14.65 9.04 9.68
CA THR A 13 -15.92 8.54 10.17
C THR A 13 -17.06 8.91 9.24
N HIS A 14 -17.99 7.97 9.05
CA HIS A 14 -19.20 8.18 8.27
C HIS A 14 -20.44 7.94 9.11
N VAL A 15 -21.47 8.74 8.87
CA VAL A 15 -22.80 8.53 9.49
C VAL A 15 -23.36 7.21 8.96
N ASN A 16 -23.78 6.33 9.88
CA ASN A 16 -24.36 5.03 9.53
C ASN A 16 -25.69 5.21 8.77
N LYS A 17 -25.72 4.78 7.50
CA LYS A 17 -26.93 4.80 6.69
C LYS A 17 -27.77 3.56 6.98
N ARG A 18 -28.81 3.70 7.81
CA ARG A 18 -29.76 2.61 8.06
C ARG A 18 -30.69 2.42 6.87
N LYS A 19 -30.86 1.17 6.41
CA LYS A 19 -31.74 0.78 5.32
C LYS A 19 -32.94 -0.02 5.83
N GLY A 20 -34.07 0.01 5.11
CA GLY A 20 -35.27 -0.73 5.49
C GLY A 20 -35.95 -0.23 6.77
N ARG A 21 -35.83 1.07 7.11
CA ARG A 21 -36.43 1.70 8.30
C ARG A 21 -37.28 2.92 7.93
N GLY A 22 -38.36 2.68 7.19
CA GLY A 22 -39.26 3.73 6.70
C GLY A 22 -38.85 4.29 5.33
N HIS A 23 -39.71 5.14 4.78
CA HIS A 23 -39.59 5.63 3.39
C HIS A 23 -38.81 6.94 3.25
N ALA A 24 -38.67 7.71 4.33
CA ALA A 24 -38.11 9.06 4.30
C ALA A 24 -36.74 9.19 3.61
N THR A 25 -35.86 8.19 3.73
CA THR A 25 -34.53 8.19 3.13
C THR A 25 -34.47 7.57 1.73
N GLY A 26 -35.62 7.19 1.15
CA GLY A 26 -35.69 6.45 -0.13
C GLY A 26 -35.22 4.99 -0.07
N ASN A 27 -34.72 4.52 1.08
CA ASN A 27 -34.25 3.14 1.26
C ASN A 27 -35.22 2.30 2.13
N GLY A 28 -36.52 2.52 2.01
CA GLY A 28 -37.54 1.85 2.79
C GLY A 28 -37.73 0.38 2.40
N LYS A 29 -38.83 0.08 1.70
CA LYS A 29 -39.34 -1.27 1.40
C LYS A 29 -38.29 -2.29 0.95
N THR A 30 -37.50 -1.98 -0.04
CA THR A 30 -36.53 -2.89 -0.66
C THR A 30 -35.09 -2.66 -0.22
N ALA A 31 -34.85 -1.67 0.61
CA ALA A 31 -33.51 -1.30 1.14
C ALA A 31 -32.43 -1.06 0.06
N GLY A 32 -32.84 -0.68 -1.16
CA GLY A 32 -31.94 -0.47 -2.30
C GLY A 32 -31.55 -1.74 -3.06
N ARG A 33 -32.15 -2.91 -2.74
CA ARG A 33 -31.85 -4.19 -3.43
C ARG A 33 -32.73 -4.48 -4.64
N GLY A 34 -33.74 -3.67 -4.89
CA GLY A 34 -34.75 -3.93 -5.91
C GLY A 34 -35.78 -4.99 -5.48
N HIS A 35 -36.61 -5.49 -6.42
CA HIS A 35 -37.74 -6.36 -6.09
C HIS A 35 -37.37 -7.83 -5.98
N LYS A 36 -36.93 -8.45 -7.08
CA LYS A 36 -36.62 -9.88 -7.18
C LYS A 36 -35.19 -10.08 -7.68
N GLY A 37 -34.66 -11.27 -7.53
CA GLY A 37 -33.35 -11.67 -8.03
C GLY A 37 -32.45 -12.22 -6.94
N GLN A 38 -31.39 -12.90 -7.34
CA GLN A 38 -30.48 -13.59 -6.46
C GLN A 38 -29.78 -12.64 -5.47
N LYS A 39 -29.38 -11.44 -5.91
CA LYS A 39 -28.72 -10.42 -5.08
C LYS A 39 -29.65 -9.72 -4.09
N ALA A 40 -30.98 -9.83 -4.27
CA ALA A 40 -31.95 -9.22 -3.37
C ALA A 40 -32.23 -10.08 -2.13
N ARG A 41 -31.85 -11.34 -2.10
CA ARG A 41 -32.06 -12.27 -1.01
C ARG A 41 -31.03 -12.11 0.10
N SER A 42 -31.38 -12.61 1.29
CA SER A 42 -30.42 -12.74 2.40
C SER A 42 -29.34 -13.73 2.01
N GLY A 43 -28.04 -13.38 2.22
CA GLY A 43 -26.91 -14.20 1.79
C GLY A 43 -26.78 -14.36 0.27
N GLY A 44 -27.63 -13.69 -0.54
CA GLY A 44 -27.60 -13.79 -1.99
C GLY A 44 -26.34 -13.18 -2.61
N GLY A 45 -25.80 -13.88 -3.58
CA GLY A 45 -24.63 -13.45 -4.34
C GLY A 45 -23.97 -14.63 -5.05
N VAL A 46 -23.08 -14.34 -5.94
CA VAL A 46 -22.22 -15.33 -6.59
C VAL A 46 -20.78 -15.11 -6.18
N ARG A 47 -19.98 -16.17 -6.19
CA ARG A 47 -18.54 -16.09 -5.92
C ARG A 47 -17.85 -15.15 -6.92
N ILE A 48 -16.74 -14.58 -6.51
CA ILE A 48 -15.90 -13.75 -7.39
C ILE A 48 -15.42 -14.58 -8.59
N GLY A 49 -15.51 -13.99 -9.79
CA GLY A 49 -15.11 -14.66 -11.03
C GLY A 49 -16.12 -15.69 -11.56
N PHE A 50 -17.35 -15.75 -11.04
CA PHE A 50 -18.41 -16.58 -11.62
C PHE A 50 -18.98 -15.91 -12.89
N GLU A 51 -18.99 -16.66 -13.99
CA GLU A 51 -19.39 -16.21 -15.32
C GLU A 51 -20.69 -16.90 -15.81
N GLY A 52 -21.68 -17.01 -14.92
CA GLY A 52 -23.00 -17.54 -15.30
C GLY A 52 -23.04 -19.01 -15.74
N GLY A 53 -22.05 -19.80 -15.38
CA GLY A 53 -21.92 -21.21 -15.81
C GLY A 53 -20.86 -21.43 -16.89
N GLN A 54 -20.43 -20.37 -17.58
CA GLN A 54 -19.28 -20.41 -18.48
C GLN A 54 -18.00 -20.65 -17.68
N MET A 55 -17.03 -21.37 -18.27
CA MET A 55 -15.72 -21.57 -17.64
C MET A 55 -15.05 -20.20 -17.39
N PRO A 56 -14.68 -19.89 -16.14
CA PRO A 56 -14.04 -18.62 -15.79
C PRO A 56 -12.77 -18.35 -16.59
N LEU A 57 -12.53 -17.09 -16.94
CA LEU A 57 -11.38 -16.67 -17.74
C LEU A 57 -10.04 -17.22 -17.20
N ALA A 58 -9.85 -17.18 -15.88
CA ALA A 58 -8.66 -17.71 -15.22
C ALA A 58 -8.41 -19.22 -15.49
N ARG A 59 -9.46 -19.99 -15.80
CA ARG A 59 -9.36 -21.43 -16.14
C ARG A 59 -9.20 -21.66 -17.65
N ARG A 60 -9.63 -20.71 -18.48
CA ARG A 60 -9.48 -20.78 -19.95
C ARG A 60 -8.07 -20.43 -20.41
N ILE A 61 -7.38 -19.55 -19.68
CA ILE A 61 -6.02 -19.12 -20.02
C ILE A 61 -5.03 -20.21 -19.63
N PRO A 62 -4.07 -20.57 -20.50
CA PRO A 62 -3.01 -21.51 -20.16
C PRO A 62 -2.21 -21.04 -18.95
N LYS A 63 -1.89 -21.97 -18.05
CA LYS A 63 -1.00 -21.70 -16.91
C LYS A 63 0.41 -21.45 -17.43
N ARG A 64 1.09 -20.43 -16.91
CA ARG A 64 2.48 -20.12 -17.26
C ARG A 64 3.23 -19.62 -16.03
N GLY A 65 4.55 -19.73 -16.12
CA GLY A 65 5.45 -19.26 -15.08
C GLY A 65 5.56 -20.24 -13.90
N PHE A 66 6.42 -19.89 -12.98
CA PHE A 66 6.64 -20.58 -11.71
C PHE A 66 7.06 -19.57 -10.65
N ASN A 67 6.83 -19.91 -9.38
CA ASN A 67 7.32 -19.13 -8.27
C ASN A 67 8.65 -19.72 -7.78
N ASN A 68 9.71 -18.92 -7.80
CA ASN A 68 10.97 -19.28 -7.17
C ASN A 68 10.83 -19.18 -5.64
N ILE A 69 10.75 -20.34 -4.96
CA ILE A 69 10.62 -20.41 -3.50
C ILE A 69 11.89 -19.94 -2.76
N PHE A 70 13.02 -19.94 -3.45
CA PHE A 70 14.33 -19.48 -2.90
C PHE A 70 14.61 -18.00 -3.22
N ALA A 71 13.66 -17.29 -3.79
CA ALA A 71 13.83 -15.86 -4.08
C ALA A 71 14.07 -15.08 -2.78
N LYS A 72 15.04 -14.16 -2.81
CA LYS A 72 15.36 -13.22 -1.73
C LYS A 72 15.04 -11.80 -2.21
N PRO A 73 13.75 -11.41 -2.20
CA PRO A 73 13.37 -10.07 -2.66
C PRO A 73 13.91 -9.01 -1.68
N LEU A 74 14.55 -7.97 -2.23
CA LEU A 74 14.91 -6.78 -1.49
C LEU A 74 13.68 -5.87 -1.35
N GLU A 75 13.54 -5.22 -0.20
CA GLU A 75 12.52 -4.21 0.00
C GLU A 75 12.95 -2.92 -0.73
N SER A 76 12.08 -2.38 -1.60
CA SER A 76 12.42 -1.22 -2.42
C SER A 76 11.88 0.07 -1.80
N ILE A 77 12.74 1.10 -1.74
CA ILE A 77 12.41 2.43 -1.24
C ILE A 77 12.86 3.47 -2.25
N ASN A 78 12.09 4.53 -2.42
CA ASN A 78 12.45 5.66 -3.27
C ASN A 78 13.25 6.72 -2.50
N VAL A 79 14.10 7.47 -3.19
CA VAL A 79 14.91 8.55 -2.58
C VAL A 79 14.03 9.63 -1.93
N SER A 80 12.82 9.89 -2.43
CA SER A 80 11.87 10.82 -1.81
C SER A 80 11.49 10.45 -0.37
N ALA A 81 11.53 9.18 0.00
CA ALA A 81 11.24 8.75 1.36
C ALA A 81 12.39 9.03 2.34
N LEU A 82 13.58 9.29 1.84
CA LEU A 82 14.76 9.61 2.64
C LEU A 82 14.75 11.05 3.16
N ASP A 83 13.95 11.94 2.58
CA ASP A 83 13.80 13.34 3.07
C ASP A 83 13.19 13.44 4.48
N LYS A 84 12.70 12.34 5.04
CA LYS A 84 12.24 12.27 6.43
C LYS A 84 13.39 12.35 7.44
N PHE A 85 14.60 12.01 7.03
CA PHE A 85 15.77 12.00 7.90
C PHE A 85 16.39 13.39 8.02
N GLU A 86 17.16 13.62 9.06
CA GLU A 86 17.90 14.86 9.29
C GLU A 86 19.13 14.93 8.36
N ASP A 87 19.56 16.15 8.05
CA ASP A 87 20.75 16.38 7.22
C ASP A 87 21.99 15.84 7.92
N GLY A 88 22.84 15.13 7.18
CA GLY A 88 24.03 14.45 7.72
C GLY A 88 23.78 13.09 8.37
N ALA A 89 22.56 12.61 8.46
CA ALA A 89 22.25 11.34 9.08
C ALA A 89 22.80 10.13 8.30
N VAL A 90 23.12 9.06 9.04
CA VAL A 90 23.42 7.74 8.48
C VAL A 90 22.12 6.94 8.43
N VAL A 91 21.70 6.57 7.22
CA VAL A 91 20.45 5.84 6.99
C VAL A 91 20.80 4.38 6.65
N ASP A 92 20.59 3.50 7.59
CA ASP A 92 20.68 2.05 7.41
C ASP A 92 19.30 1.39 7.43
N ALA A 93 19.25 0.06 7.27
CA ALA A 93 17.98 -0.68 7.28
C ALA A 93 17.23 -0.55 8.63
N GLN A 94 17.95 -0.42 9.74
CA GLN A 94 17.34 -0.25 11.06
C GLN A 94 16.72 1.14 11.22
N ALA A 95 17.44 2.19 10.82
CA ALA A 95 16.93 3.56 10.83
C ALA A 95 15.64 3.71 9.99
N LEU A 96 15.56 3.00 8.85
CA LEU A 96 14.37 2.96 8.01
C LEU A 96 13.16 2.28 8.68
N LEU A 97 13.40 1.25 9.48
CA LEU A 97 12.35 0.59 10.28
C LEU A 97 11.89 1.51 11.43
N ASP A 98 12.81 2.11 12.16
CA ASP A 98 12.54 2.99 13.31
C ASP A 98 11.78 4.26 12.87
N ALA A 99 12.12 4.82 11.71
CA ALA A 99 11.42 5.95 11.10
C ALA A 99 10.06 5.57 10.47
N GLY A 100 9.69 4.29 10.46
CA GLY A 100 8.44 3.80 9.86
C GLY A 100 8.36 3.96 8.33
N VAL A 101 9.50 4.10 7.66
CA VAL A 101 9.60 4.11 6.20
C VAL A 101 9.42 2.70 5.64
N LEU A 102 9.96 1.71 6.37
CA LEU A 102 9.76 0.29 6.14
C LEU A 102 8.94 -0.33 7.27
N SER A 103 8.07 -1.27 6.94
CA SER A 103 7.36 -2.09 7.92
C SER A 103 8.11 -3.38 8.26
N LYS A 104 8.97 -3.85 7.37
CA LYS A 104 9.80 -5.06 7.54
C LYS A 104 11.00 -5.01 6.61
N CYS A 105 12.10 -5.65 7.01
CA CYS A 105 13.27 -5.88 6.17
C CYS A 105 13.74 -7.33 6.41
N ARG A 106 13.61 -8.21 5.41
CA ARG A 106 14.01 -9.62 5.52
C ARG A 106 15.37 -9.91 4.90
N TYR A 107 15.61 -9.40 3.71
CA TYR A 107 16.79 -9.75 2.91
C TYR A 107 17.64 -8.53 2.54
N GLY A 108 17.21 -7.35 2.95
CA GLY A 108 17.92 -6.09 2.67
C GLY A 108 17.05 -5.08 1.94
N VAL A 109 17.63 -3.93 1.67
CA VAL A 109 16.95 -2.77 1.08
C VAL A 109 17.59 -2.42 -0.24
N LYS A 110 16.75 -2.04 -1.23
CA LYS A 110 17.17 -1.45 -2.50
C LYS A 110 16.63 -0.03 -2.61
N ILE A 111 17.52 0.92 -2.87
CA ILE A 111 17.14 2.33 -3.08
C ILE A 111 16.90 2.59 -4.55
N LEU A 112 15.75 3.19 -4.87
CA LEU A 112 15.31 3.55 -6.20
C LEU A 112 15.28 5.07 -6.38
N GLY A 113 15.57 5.55 -7.59
CA GLY A 113 15.74 6.96 -7.90
C GLY A 113 14.46 7.78 -8.12
N ASN A 114 13.27 7.31 -7.70
CA ASN A 114 12.05 8.09 -7.88
C ASN A 114 11.93 9.19 -6.81
N GLY A 115 11.55 10.38 -7.27
CA GLY A 115 11.49 11.58 -6.45
C GLY A 115 12.81 12.35 -6.42
N GLU A 116 12.88 13.36 -5.57
CA GLU A 116 14.06 14.19 -5.35
C GLU A 116 14.52 14.09 -3.91
N ILE A 117 15.79 14.37 -3.68
CA ILE A 117 16.39 14.43 -2.35
C ILE A 117 17.16 15.75 -2.26
N THR A 118 16.95 16.47 -1.17
CA THR A 118 17.59 17.78 -0.93
C THR A 118 18.65 17.75 0.16
N LYS A 119 18.69 16.66 0.91
CA LYS A 119 19.54 16.50 2.11
C LYS A 119 20.79 15.67 1.82
N LYS A 120 21.86 16.00 2.54
CA LYS A 120 23.12 15.25 2.49
C LYS A 120 23.01 14.06 3.43
N LEU A 121 22.84 12.86 2.90
CA LEU A 121 22.68 11.64 3.69
C LEU A 121 23.75 10.62 3.33
N THR A 122 24.21 9.86 4.33
CA THR A 122 25.01 8.64 4.10
C THR A 122 24.06 7.45 4.12
N VAL A 123 23.78 6.87 2.96
CA VAL A 123 22.80 5.79 2.82
C VAL A 123 23.50 4.46 2.68
N LYS A 124 23.20 3.51 3.59
CA LYS A 124 23.74 2.16 3.61
C LYS A 124 22.64 1.16 3.21
N ALA A 125 22.78 0.53 2.05
CA ALA A 125 21.79 -0.42 1.51
C ALA A 125 22.43 -1.57 0.74
N SER A 126 21.66 -2.66 0.56
CA SER A 126 22.14 -3.85 -0.18
C SER A 126 22.22 -3.65 -1.69
N ALA A 127 21.46 -2.70 -2.22
CA ALA A 127 21.54 -2.33 -3.64
C ALA A 127 21.00 -0.91 -3.87
N PHE A 128 21.45 -0.30 -4.97
CA PHE A 128 20.98 0.99 -5.46
C PHE A 128 20.63 0.87 -6.96
N SER A 129 19.76 1.75 -7.46
CA SER A 129 19.68 2.02 -8.89
C SER A 129 20.69 3.11 -9.27
N GLU A 130 21.15 3.12 -10.51
CA GLU A 130 22.08 4.14 -11.02
C GLU A 130 21.55 5.55 -10.77
N THR A 131 20.29 5.79 -11.12
CA THR A 131 19.61 7.07 -10.87
C THR A 131 19.48 7.46 -9.41
N ALA A 132 19.47 6.49 -8.48
CA ALA A 132 19.47 6.78 -7.04
C ALA A 132 20.86 7.23 -6.57
N ILE A 133 21.91 6.58 -7.04
CA ILE A 133 23.30 6.98 -6.73
C ILE A 133 23.55 8.41 -7.21
N GLU A 134 23.25 8.71 -8.48
CA GLU A 134 23.40 10.05 -9.04
C GLU A 134 22.70 11.14 -8.23
N LYS A 135 21.46 10.87 -7.78
CA LYS A 135 20.69 11.85 -6.99
C LYS A 135 21.24 12.04 -5.59
N ILE A 136 21.67 10.97 -4.92
CA ILE A 136 22.28 11.04 -3.58
C ILE A 136 23.60 11.79 -3.64
N GLU A 137 24.45 11.53 -4.64
CA GLU A 137 25.73 12.21 -4.85
C GLU A 137 25.54 13.67 -5.27
N ALA A 138 24.58 13.97 -6.14
CA ALA A 138 24.22 15.35 -6.52
C ALA A 138 23.75 16.19 -5.33
N ALA A 139 23.06 15.59 -4.36
CA ALA A 139 22.70 16.22 -3.09
C ALA A 139 23.89 16.36 -2.12
N GLY A 140 25.07 15.82 -2.47
CA GLY A 140 26.28 15.84 -1.61
C GLY A 140 26.29 14.74 -0.55
N GLY A 141 25.46 13.73 -0.67
CA GLY A 141 25.41 12.54 0.15
C GLY A 141 26.37 11.44 -0.34
N LYS A 142 26.32 10.29 0.34
CA LYS A 142 27.12 9.11 0.01
C LYS A 142 26.27 7.86 -0.04
N ALA A 143 26.44 7.02 -1.06
CA ALA A 143 25.82 5.71 -1.17
C ALA A 143 26.85 4.61 -0.86
N GLU A 144 26.58 3.77 0.14
CA GLU A 144 27.43 2.66 0.56
C GLU A 144 26.66 1.33 0.41
N VAL A 145 27.24 0.39 -0.34
CA VAL A 145 26.69 -0.97 -0.49
C VAL A 145 27.21 -1.85 0.64
N ILE A 146 26.26 -2.56 1.31
CA ILE A 146 26.54 -3.47 2.44
C ILE A 146 26.40 -4.92 1.96
#